data_91ebf3fe3edd8871e36acd5bdb1c6d93
#
_entry.id   91ebf3fe3edd8871e36acd5bdb1c6d93
#
_cell.length_a   1.000
_cell.length_b   1.000
_cell.length_c   1.000
_cell.angle_alpha   90.00
_cell.angle_beta   90.00
_cell.angle_gamma   90.00
#
_symmetry.space_group_name_H-M   'P 1'
#
loop_
_entity.id
_entity.type
_entity.pdbx_description
1 polymer ?
#
loop_
_entity_poly.entity_id
_entity_poly.type
_entity_poly.pdbx_seq_one_letter_code
_entity_poly.pdbx_strand_id
1 'polypeptide(L)'
;MREPWVAALGATLLMQVIASFMAQSLPVVAPLLTGSLGLASEAIGNLSAINAFGTVLFLAFGGPFLARLGPVRMLQAGAALSAMGLLTLAIGTMPALVLAALLLGIGYGPSPPAGSRILAATAPPRHRSLIFSIKQAGAPLGGVLAGLVTAPVASAFGWGTALVLCAATALVSALAIQGLRRELDAERDPLRPIGLRSVFSPKTLAAPYAALRLSPALLPLTLLAVSFAMLQGSLFAFTVTWLVEARGLTLVQAGGAFAAMQGAGVVARILLGWLADRTGRPSVNLLVQGGVAAAAVLIFASLPVGASPALAAALAAVAGFVAASWNGIYLAEVARLVPREHVSDATSGSTLLTFLGYVAGPAIFALLVATSGGWGVPMVAVAVQLAVVTALVAPALLRGSR
;
A
#
# COMPACT_ATOMS: atom_id res chain seq x y z
N MET A 1 31.23 -7.85 14.97
CA MET A 1 30.80 -6.89 13.92
C MET A 1 29.43 -7.35 13.43
N ARG A 2 28.42 -6.48 13.44
CA ARG A 2 27.08 -6.84 12.91
C ARG A 2 27.21 -6.96 11.37
N GLU A 3 26.66 -8.01 10.80
CA GLU A 3 26.68 -8.18 9.35
C GLU A 3 25.96 -6.99 8.66
N PRO A 4 26.53 -6.38 7.61
CA PRO A 4 25.99 -5.15 6.98
C PRO A 4 24.53 -5.28 6.54
N TRP A 5 24.10 -6.47 6.10
CA TRP A 5 22.73 -6.70 5.68
C TRP A 5 21.69 -6.59 6.83
N VAL A 6 22.08 -6.82 8.08
CA VAL A 6 21.17 -6.71 9.24
C VAL A 6 20.79 -5.24 9.48
N ALA A 7 21.79 -4.35 9.41
CA ALA A 7 21.54 -2.90 9.52
C ALA A 7 20.72 -2.38 8.33
N ALA A 8 21.01 -2.87 7.11
CA ALA A 8 20.27 -2.55 5.90
C ALA A 8 18.80 -3.01 5.98
N LEU A 9 18.55 -4.24 6.45
CA LEU A 9 17.19 -4.75 6.67
C LEU A 9 16.48 -3.93 7.75
N GLY A 10 17.12 -3.65 8.87
CA GLY A 10 16.54 -2.84 9.95
C GLY A 10 16.12 -1.44 9.48
N ALA A 11 17.01 -0.76 8.74
CA ALA A 11 16.72 0.56 8.17
C ALA A 11 15.57 0.54 7.16
N THR A 12 15.59 -0.42 6.23
CA THR A 12 14.55 -0.51 5.18
C THR A 12 13.21 -0.94 5.74
N LEU A 13 13.18 -1.84 6.73
CA LEU A 13 11.97 -2.24 7.44
C LEU A 13 11.39 -1.07 8.24
N LEU A 14 12.22 -0.38 9.04
CA LEU A 14 11.80 0.82 9.79
C LEU A 14 11.16 1.86 8.87
N MET A 15 11.84 2.21 7.78
CA MET A 15 11.33 3.24 6.87
C MET A 15 10.07 2.79 6.11
N GLN A 16 9.93 1.50 5.82
CA GLN A 16 8.70 0.95 5.24
C GLN A 16 7.53 1.02 6.23
N VAL A 17 7.76 0.66 7.50
CA VAL A 17 6.77 0.76 8.58
C VAL A 17 6.33 2.21 8.75
N ILE A 18 7.27 3.14 8.86
CA ILE A 18 6.99 4.56 9.07
C ILE A 18 6.26 5.18 7.87
N ALA A 19 6.69 4.91 6.65
CA ALA A 19 6.01 5.41 5.45
C ALA A 19 4.55 4.92 5.39
N SER A 20 4.31 3.65 5.70
CA SER A 20 2.96 3.09 5.75
C SER A 20 2.16 3.61 6.94
N PHE A 21 2.77 3.77 8.11
CA PHE A 21 2.15 4.37 9.28
C PHE A 21 1.61 5.78 8.97
N MET A 22 2.40 6.63 8.36
CA MET A 22 1.96 7.98 7.95
C MET A 22 0.81 7.93 6.94
N ALA A 23 0.95 7.12 5.89
CA ALA A 23 -0.07 7.01 4.85
C ALA A 23 -1.41 6.47 5.38
N GLN A 24 -1.35 5.51 6.32
CA GLN A 24 -2.55 4.89 6.91
C GLN A 24 -3.13 5.70 8.09
N SER A 25 -2.39 6.64 8.67
CA SER A 25 -2.90 7.51 9.72
C SER A 25 -4.01 8.45 9.22
N LEU A 26 -3.95 8.87 7.95
CA LEU A 26 -4.99 9.71 7.35
C LEU A 26 -6.37 9.02 7.35
N PRO A 27 -6.57 7.82 6.79
CA PRO A 27 -7.87 7.14 6.86
C PRO A 27 -8.29 6.75 8.29
N VAL A 28 -7.34 6.54 9.21
CA VAL A 28 -7.67 6.24 10.62
C VAL A 28 -8.28 7.44 11.33
N VAL A 29 -7.79 8.67 11.08
CA VAL A 29 -8.36 9.88 11.69
C VAL A 29 -9.54 10.44 10.91
N ALA A 30 -9.87 9.88 9.76
CA ALA A 30 -10.87 10.41 8.84
C ALA A 30 -12.21 10.78 9.50
N PRO A 31 -12.83 9.95 10.39
CA PRO A 31 -14.11 10.32 11.01
C PRO A 31 -14.03 11.62 11.80
N LEU A 32 -12.95 11.85 12.56
CA LEU A 32 -12.75 13.09 13.31
C LEU A 32 -12.39 14.26 12.40
N LEU A 33 -11.57 14.03 11.38
CA LEU A 33 -11.15 15.05 10.41
C LEU A 33 -12.36 15.56 9.62
N THR A 34 -13.14 14.66 9.00
CA THR A 34 -14.31 15.02 8.19
C THR A 34 -15.38 15.68 9.05
N GLY A 35 -15.67 15.13 10.25
CA GLY A 35 -16.62 15.71 11.18
C GLY A 35 -16.24 17.11 11.64
N SER A 36 -14.95 17.36 11.98
CA SER A 36 -14.49 18.69 12.43
C SER A 36 -14.48 19.75 11.32
N LEU A 37 -14.34 19.35 10.07
CA LEU A 37 -14.30 20.24 8.91
C LEU A 37 -15.65 20.33 8.18
N GLY A 38 -16.68 19.63 8.64
CA GLY A 38 -18.00 19.59 7.98
C GLY A 38 -17.96 18.96 6.59
N LEU A 39 -17.01 18.03 6.36
CA LEU A 39 -16.88 17.33 5.09
C LEU A 39 -17.69 16.04 5.09
N ALA A 40 -18.17 15.66 3.91
CA ALA A 40 -18.80 14.36 3.73
C ALA A 40 -17.79 13.22 3.93
N SER A 41 -18.26 12.10 4.48
CA SER A 41 -17.40 10.95 4.84
C SER A 41 -16.67 10.34 3.64
N GLU A 42 -17.25 10.42 2.47
CA GLU A 42 -16.65 9.94 1.22
C GLU A 42 -15.42 10.76 0.79
N ALA A 43 -15.21 11.96 1.33
CA ALA A 43 -14.01 12.76 1.03
C ALA A 43 -12.71 12.00 1.32
N ILE A 44 -12.70 11.09 2.30
CA ILE A 44 -11.51 10.26 2.60
C ILE A 44 -11.11 9.35 1.44
N GLY A 45 -12.07 8.86 0.65
CA GLY A 45 -11.78 8.05 -0.53
C GLY A 45 -11.05 8.85 -1.59
N ASN A 46 -11.48 10.10 -1.83
CA ASN A 46 -10.81 11.00 -2.77
C ASN A 46 -9.40 11.38 -2.27
N LEU A 47 -9.23 11.67 -0.99
CA LEU A 47 -7.91 11.93 -0.41
C LEU A 47 -7.00 10.71 -0.48
N SER A 48 -7.52 9.50 -0.24
CA SER A 48 -6.78 8.25 -0.38
C SER A 48 -6.39 7.97 -1.85
N ALA A 49 -7.26 8.28 -2.79
CA ALA A 49 -6.97 8.19 -4.22
C ALA A 49 -5.86 9.18 -4.64
N ILE A 50 -5.89 10.41 -4.15
CA ILE A 50 -4.85 11.42 -4.39
C ILE A 50 -3.52 10.99 -3.76
N ASN A 51 -3.54 10.42 -2.56
CA ASN A 51 -2.35 9.83 -1.93
C ASN A 51 -1.76 8.71 -2.83
N ALA A 52 -2.58 7.76 -3.27
CA ALA A 52 -2.13 6.71 -4.19
C ALA A 52 -1.61 7.28 -5.52
N PHE A 53 -2.25 8.32 -6.05
CA PHE A 53 -1.79 9.03 -7.25
C PHE A 53 -0.42 9.70 -7.05
N GLY A 54 -0.18 10.32 -5.88
CA GLY A 54 1.15 10.82 -5.52
C GLY A 54 2.23 9.75 -5.54
N THR A 55 1.89 8.54 -5.07
CA THR A 55 2.79 7.37 -5.17
C THR A 55 3.05 6.98 -6.63
N VAL A 56 2.01 6.96 -7.48
CA VAL A 56 2.14 6.71 -8.92
C VAL A 56 3.09 7.71 -9.57
N LEU A 57 2.95 8.99 -9.25
CA LEU A 57 3.86 10.04 -9.77
C LEU A 57 5.32 9.76 -9.41
N PHE A 58 5.59 9.39 -8.15
CA PHE A 58 6.95 9.04 -7.77
C PHE A 58 7.44 7.78 -8.49
N LEU A 59 6.65 6.72 -8.56
CA LEU A 59 7.04 5.48 -9.23
C LEU A 59 7.32 5.69 -10.72
N ALA A 60 6.56 6.56 -11.37
CA ALA A 60 6.75 6.90 -12.78
C ALA A 60 7.99 7.78 -13.03
N PHE A 61 8.25 8.74 -12.15
CA PHE A 61 9.20 9.83 -12.41
C PHE A 61 10.35 9.91 -11.42
N GLY A 62 10.30 9.20 -10.29
CA GLY A 62 11.29 9.28 -9.20
C GLY A 62 12.61 8.54 -9.45
N GLY A 63 12.68 7.68 -10.47
CA GLY A 63 13.86 6.86 -10.76
C GLY A 63 15.17 7.64 -10.89
N PRO A 64 15.25 8.74 -11.68
CA PRO A 64 16.45 9.57 -11.79
C PRO A 64 16.89 10.18 -10.46
N PHE A 65 15.94 10.60 -9.62
CA PHE A 65 16.24 11.14 -8.28
C PHE A 65 16.80 10.06 -7.36
N LEU A 66 16.20 8.85 -7.38
CA LEU A 66 16.70 7.70 -6.62
C LEU A 66 18.13 7.31 -7.05
N ALA A 67 18.43 7.35 -8.35
CA ALA A 67 19.75 7.06 -8.85
C ALA A 67 20.78 8.09 -8.40
N ARG A 68 20.46 9.40 -8.46
CA ARG A 68 21.38 10.49 -8.14
C ARG A 68 21.58 10.69 -6.65
N LEU A 69 20.51 10.70 -5.86
CA LEU A 69 20.58 11.03 -4.44
C LEU A 69 20.96 9.83 -3.57
N GLY A 70 20.66 8.62 -4.05
CA GLY A 70 20.82 7.37 -3.32
C GLY A 70 19.58 6.97 -2.53
N PRO A 71 19.45 5.67 -2.21
CA PRO A 71 18.24 5.12 -1.60
C PRO A 71 17.98 5.65 -0.18
N VAL A 72 19.00 5.81 0.68
CA VAL A 72 18.80 6.32 2.05
C VAL A 72 18.31 7.77 2.02
N ARG A 73 18.94 8.61 1.19
CA ARG A 73 18.53 10.01 1.07
C ARG A 73 17.11 10.14 0.50
N MET A 74 16.72 9.25 -0.41
CA MET A 74 15.36 9.24 -0.93
C MET A 74 14.33 8.80 0.12
N LEU A 75 14.67 7.82 0.99
CA LEU A 75 13.81 7.45 2.11
C LEU A 75 13.65 8.60 3.10
N GLN A 76 14.72 9.33 3.40
CA GLN A 76 14.67 10.51 4.28
C GLN A 76 13.83 11.65 3.67
N ALA A 77 14.02 11.94 2.39
CA ALA A 77 13.24 12.95 1.67
C ALA A 77 11.75 12.55 1.63
N GLY A 78 11.45 11.28 1.40
CA GLY A 78 10.10 10.75 1.44
C GLY A 78 9.45 10.94 2.82
N ALA A 79 10.15 10.59 3.91
CA ALA A 79 9.66 10.80 5.26
C ALA A 79 9.40 12.29 5.57
N ALA A 80 10.30 13.19 5.13
CA ALA A 80 10.13 14.64 5.30
C ALA A 80 8.92 15.16 4.50
N LEU A 81 8.74 14.74 3.25
CA LEU A 81 7.57 15.11 2.44
C LEU A 81 6.27 14.61 3.05
N SER A 82 6.24 13.37 3.55
CA SER A 82 5.07 12.81 4.22
C SER A 82 4.78 13.55 5.53
N ALA A 83 5.81 13.87 6.32
CA ALA A 83 5.64 14.66 7.55
C ALA A 83 5.08 16.07 7.23
N MET A 84 5.60 16.72 6.21
CA MET A 84 5.08 18.01 5.73
C MET A 84 3.61 17.87 5.27
N GLY A 85 3.26 16.78 4.56
CA GLY A 85 1.88 16.48 4.18
C GLY A 85 0.97 16.37 5.42
N LEU A 86 1.35 15.59 6.43
CA LEU A 86 0.57 15.47 7.67
C LEU A 86 0.37 16.81 8.38
N LEU A 87 1.41 17.65 8.43
CA LEU A 87 1.31 18.99 9.04
C LEU A 87 0.43 19.93 8.20
N THR A 88 0.44 19.82 6.87
CA THR A 88 -0.41 20.60 5.97
C THR A 88 -1.90 20.31 6.17
N LEU A 89 -2.27 19.09 6.59
CA LEU A 89 -3.66 18.75 6.95
C LEU A 89 -4.22 19.67 8.05
N ALA A 90 -3.38 20.11 8.98
CA ALA A 90 -3.79 20.99 10.09
C ALA A 90 -4.34 22.36 9.62
N ILE A 91 -4.08 22.78 8.38
CA ILE A 91 -4.61 24.01 7.80
C ILE A 91 -6.14 23.91 7.60
N GLY A 92 -6.68 22.69 7.39
CA GLY A 92 -8.14 22.43 7.35
C GLY A 92 -8.88 22.97 6.12
N THR A 93 -8.19 23.46 5.09
CA THR A 93 -8.82 23.91 3.85
C THR A 93 -8.74 22.84 2.76
N MET A 94 -9.72 22.79 1.84
CA MET A 94 -9.75 21.79 0.76
C MET A 94 -8.45 21.75 -0.07
N PRO A 95 -7.87 22.88 -0.52
CA PRO A 95 -6.59 22.87 -1.22
C PRO A 95 -5.46 22.29 -0.37
N ALA A 96 -5.44 22.56 0.94
CA ALA A 96 -4.44 22.02 1.86
C ALA A 96 -4.60 20.50 2.04
N LEU A 97 -5.82 19.98 2.13
CA LEU A 97 -6.09 18.55 2.21
C LEU A 97 -5.63 17.81 0.94
N VAL A 98 -5.92 18.36 -0.24
CA VAL A 98 -5.45 17.82 -1.53
C VAL A 98 -3.93 17.82 -1.60
N LEU A 99 -3.28 18.94 -1.27
CA LEU A 99 -1.82 19.04 -1.24
C LEU A 99 -1.21 18.06 -0.24
N ALA A 100 -1.78 17.95 0.94
CA ALA A 100 -1.34 17.03 1.97
C ALA A 100 -1.40 15.56 1.51
N ALA A 101 -2.51 15.15 0.92
CA ALA A 101 -2.68 13.80 0.37
C ALA A 101 -1.65 13.52 -0.74
N LEU A 102 -1.41 14.48 -1.63
CA LEU A 102 -0.41 14.37 -2.69
C LEU A 102 1.02 14.24 -2.12
N LEU A 103 1.38 15.07 -1.13
CA LEU A 103 2.69 15.02 -0.46
C LEU A 103 2.90 13.69 0.27
N LEU A 104 1.87 13.18 0.95
CA LEU A 104 1.89 11.85 1.59
C LEU A 104 2.20 10.75 0.57
N GLY A 105 1.55 10.80 -0.58
CA GLY A 105 1.74 9.81 -1.65
C GLY A 105 3.13 9.88 -2.27
N ILE A 106 3.59 11.08 -2.65
CA ILE A 106 4.94 11.28 -3.19
C ILE A 106 5.98 10.85 -2.16
N GLY A 107 5.74 11.15 -0.87
CA GLY A 107 6.64 10.77 0.22
C GLY A 107 6.68 9.27 0.51
N TYR A 108 5.58 8.55 0.32
CA TYR A 108 5.53 7.09 0.39
C TYR A 108 6.28 6.42 -0.77
N GLY A 109 6.24 7.03 -1.96
CA GLY A 109 6.74 6.49 -3.21
C GLY A 109 8.16 5.94 -3.20
N PRO A 110 9.14 6.57 -2.55
CA PRO A 110 10.52 6.06 -2.43
C PRO A 110 10.64 4.71 -1.71
N SER A 111 9.75 4.40 -0.77
CA SER A 111 9.92 3.27 0.16
C SER A 111 10.04 1.90 -0.53
N PRO A 112 9.20 1.50 -1.51
CA PRO A 112 9.35 0.24 -2.20
C PRO A 112 10.66 0.15 -3.02
N PRO A 113 10.98 1.07 -3.94
CA PRO A 113 12.16 0.91 -4.81
C PRO A 113 13.48 1.15 -4.08
N ALA A 114 13.57 2.13 -3.17
CA ALA A 114 14.78 2.39 -2.42
C ALA A 114 15.14 1.23 -1.49
N GLY A 115 14.16 0.71 -0.74
CA GLY A 115 14.37 -0.45 0.11
C GLY A 115 14.76 -1.70 -0.67
N SER A 116 14.16 -1.92 -1.83
CA SER A 116 14.53 -3.05 -2.70
C SER A 116 15.95 -2.91 -3.25
N ARG A 117 16.37 -1.70 -3.63
CA ARG A 117 17.74 -1.44 -4.10
C ARG A 117 18.78 -1.70 -3.00
N ILE A 118 18.55 -1.22 -1.77
CA ILE A 118 19.43 -1.48 -0.63
C ILE A 118 19.58 -2.99 -0.40
N LEU A 119 18.47 -3.71 -0.33
CA LEU A 119 18.50 -5.15 -0.03
C LEU A 119 19.05 -5.98 -1.19
N ALA A 120 18.86 -5.56 -2.43
CA ALA A 120 19.46 -6.24 -3.59
C ALA A 120 21.00 -6.20 -3.54
N ALA A 121 21.57 -5.07 -3.06
CA ALA A 121 23.00 -4.89 -2.94
C ALA A 121 23.61 -5.59 -1.70
N THR A 122 22.84 -5.68 -0.59
CA THR A 122 23.41 -6.11 0.71
C THR A 122 22.97 -7.51 1.15
N ALA A 123 21.80 -8.01 0.70
CA ALA A 123 21.25 -9.27 1.17
C ALA A 123 22.04 -10.47 0.66
N PRO A 124 22.49 -11.38 1.54
CA PRO A 124 23.17 -12.60 1.14
C PRO A 124 22.25 -13.47 0.27
N PRO A 125 22.75 -14.07 -0.83
CA PRO A 125 21.92 -14.85 -1.78
C PRO A 125 21.09 -15.94 -1.10
N ARG A 126 21.65 -16.60 -0.09
CA ARG A 126 21.01 -17.67 0.68
C ARG A 126 19.71 -17.24 1.39
N HIS A 127 19.62 -15.99 1.85
CA HIS A 127 18.51 -15.49 2.67
C HIS A 127 17.72 -14.36 1.98
N ARG A 128 18.01 -14.07 0.71
CA ARG A 128 17.44 -12.91 -0.01
C ARG A 128 15.91 -12.91 0.01
N SER A 129 15.27 -14.02 -0.30
CA SER A 129 13.81 -14.13 -0.33
C SER A 129 13.18 -13.82 1.03
N LEU A 130 13.70 -14.39 2.11
CA LEU A 130 13.23 -14.14 3.48
C LEU A 130 13.41 -12.66 3.87
N ILE A 131 14.57 -12.08 3.56
CA ILE A 131 14.90 -10.67 3.87
C ILE A 131 13.91 -9.72 3.18
N PHE A 132 13.61 -9.95 1.89
CA PHE A 132 12.62 -9.18 1.16
C PHE A 132 11.20 -9.35 1.73
N SER A 133 10.83 -10.57 2.14
CA SER A 133 9.54 -10.86 2.76
C SER A 133 9.37 -10.12 4.10
N ILE A 134 10.41 -10.12 4.94
CA ILE A 134 10.43 -9.36 6.21
C ILE A 134 10.26 -7.86 5.93
N LYS A 135 11.01 -7.31 4.97
CA LYS A 135 10.88 -5.91 4.58
C LYS A 135 9.45 -5.57 4.12
N GLN A 136 8.85 -6.43 3.31
CA GLN A 136 7.49 -6.20 2.79
C GLN A 136 6.41 -6.30 3.88
N ALA A 137 6.65 -7.01 4.98
CA ALA A 137 5.78 -7.01 6.14
C ALA A 137 5.71 -5.63 6.84
N GLY A 138 6.67 -4.74 6.58
CA GLY A 138 6.66 -3.37 7.10
C GLY A 138 5.44 -2.56 6.66
N ALA A 139 4.88 -2.80 5.47
CA ALA A 139 3.71 -2.06 5.01
C ALA A 139 2.47 -2.31 5.89
N PRO A 140 2.00 -3.56 6.10
CA PRO A 140 0.89 -3.79 7.01
C PRO A 140 1.23 -3.52 8.48
N LEU A 141 2.49 -3.67 8.93
CA LEU A 141 2.90 -3.27 10.29
C LEU A 141 2.70 -1.77 10.52
N GLY A 142 2.97 -0.92 9.53
CA GLY A 142 2.64 0.51 9.61
C GLY A 142 1.14 0.76 9.79
N GLY A 143 0.29 -0.01 9.11
CA GLY A 143 -1.16 0.03 9.29
C GLY A 143 -1.61 -0.45 10.68
N VAL A 144 -0.96 -1.47 11.24
CA VAL A 144 -1.18 -1.88 12.64
C VAL A 144 -0.89 -0.71 13.60
N LEU A 145 0.25 -0.03 13.42
CA LEU A 145 0.59 1.14 14.23
C LEU A 145 -0.41 2.28 14.05
N ALA A 146 -0.90 2.52 12.84
CA ALA A 146 -1.93 3.53 12.60
C ALA A 146 -3.20 3.22 13.41
N GLY A 147 -3.69 1.99 13.38
CA GLY A 147 -4.86 1.59 14.16
C GLY A 147 -4.65 1.65 15.68
N LEU A 148 -3.50 1.19 16.19
CA LEU A 148 -3.26 1.06 17.64
C LEU A 148 -2.69 2.33 18.29
N VAL A 149 -2.06 3.23 17.53
CA VAL A 149 -1.45 4.46 18.07
C VAL A 149 -2.23 5.69 17.65
N THR A 150 -2.49 5.86 16.33
CA THR A 150 -3.13 7.09 15.85
C THR A 150 -4.57 7.21 16.32
N ALA A 151 -5.36 6.12 16.34
CA ALA A 151 -6.75 6.17 16.77
C ALA A 151 -6.92 6.55 18.26
N PRO A 152 -6.21 5.93 19.24
CA PRO A 152 -6.28 6.34 20.63
C PRO A 152 -5.78 7.78 20.87
N VAL A 153 -4.66 8.17 20.25
CA VAL A 153 -4.13 9.54 20.39
C VAL A 153 -5.11 10.56 19.83
N ALA A 154 -5.67 10.29 18.66
CA ALA A 154 -6.66 11.16 18.03
C ALA A 154 -7.96 11.27 18.87
N SER A 155 -8.38 10.16 19.49
CA SER A 155 -9.55 10.14 20.36
C SER A 155 -9.34 10.94 21.66
N ALA A 156 -8.13 10.89 22.24
CA ALA A 156 -7.82 11.54 23.51
C ALA A 156 -7.39 13.01 23.38
N PHE A 157 -6.62 13.34 22.32
CA PHE A 157 -5.94 14.63 22.15
C PHE A 157 -6.30 15.35 20.86
N GLY A 158 -7.23 14.80 20.07
CA GLY A 158 -7.62 15.33 18.77
C GLY A 158 -6.73 14.84 17.63
N TRP A 159 -7.31 14.82 16.43
CA TRP A 159 -6.64 14.32 15.22
C TRP A 159 -5.38 15.11 14.84
N GLY A 160 -5.37 16.42 15.07
CA GLY A 160 -4.19 17.27 14.79
C GLY A 160 -2.98 16.85 15.61
N THR A 161 -3.14 16.59 16.92
CA THR A 161 -2.07 16.10 17.80
C THR A 161 -1.55 14.74 17.34
N ALA A 162 -2.45 13.83 16.95
CA ALA A 162 -2.06 12.52 16.42
C ALA A 162 -1.20 12.65 15.17
N LEU A 163 -1.56 13.52 14.22
CA LEU A 163 -0.80 13.72 13.00
C LEU A 163 0.56 14.40 13.25
N VAL A 164 0.66 15.34 14.18
CA VAL A 164 1.95 15.92 14.60
C VAL A 164 2.87 14.86 15.18
N LEU A 165 2.35 13.96 16.03
CA LEU A 165 3.12 12.86 16.58
C LEU A 165 3.61 11.91 15.48
N CYS A 166 2.76 11.57 14.50
CA CYS A 166 3.16 10.78 13.33
C CYS A 166 4.28 11.46 12.53
N ALA A 167 4.16 12.76 12.27
CA ALA A 167 5.16 13.53 11.56
C ALA A 167 6.49 13.58 12.32
N ALA A 168 6.46 13.80 13.63
CA ALA A 168 7.66 13.78 14.49
C ALA A 168 8.34 12.41 14.47
N THR A 169 7.56 11.33 14.59
CA THR A 169 8.08 9.95 14.52
C THR A 169 8.78 9.69 13.17
N ALA A 170 8.21 10.19 12.07
CA ALA A 170 8.81 10.06 10.75
C ALA A 170 10.15 10.78 10.64
N LEU A 171 10.25 12.01 11.13
CA LEU A 171 11.49 12.79 11.11
C LEU A 171 12.56 12.16 11.99
N VAL A 172 12.22 11.71 13.20
CA VAL A 172 13.14 10.97 14.09
C VAL A 172 13.65 9.70 13.41
N SER A 173 12.77 8.93 12.78
CA SER A 173 13.15 7.71 12.07
C SER A 173 14.07 7.99 10.86
N ALA A 174 13.81 9.08 10.13
CA ALA A 174 14.67 9.54 9.04
C ALA A 174 16.07 9.91 9.54
N LEU A 175 16.17 10.57 10.71
CA LEU A 175 17.46 10.90 11.34
C LEU A 175 18.19 9.64 11.84
N ALA A 176 17.46 8.66 12.37
CA ALA A 176 18.04 7.42 12.91
C ALA A 176 18.83 6.62 11.84
N ILE A 177 18.40 6.65 10.58
CA ILE A 177 19.10 5.96 9.48
C ILE A 177 20.25 6.79 8.86
N GLN A 178 20.47 8.02 9.32
CA GLN A 178 21.49 8.92 8.73
C GLN A 178 22.90 8.33 8.78
N GLY A 179 23.26 7.61 9.84
CA GLY A 179 24.56 6.97 10.00
C GLY A 179 24.89 5.94 8.93
N LEU A 180 23.87 5.27 8.37
CA LEU A 180 24.00 4.24 7.34
C LEU A 180 24.14 4.79 5.93
N ARG A 181 23.96 6.09 5.74
CA ARG A 181 23.93 6.73 4.42
C ARG A 181 25.22 6.54 3.63
N ARG A 182 26.39 6.65 4.28
CA ARG A 182 27.68 6.55 3.57
C ARG A 182 27.87 5.19 2.90
N GLU A 183 27.45 4.16 3.57
CA GLU A 183 27.55 2.78 3.09
C GLU A 183 26.46 2.43 2.08
N LEU A 184 25.19 2.71 2.42
CA LEU A 184 24.04 2.26 1.62
C LEU A 184 23.74 3.16 0.40
N ASP A 185 24.28 4.40 0.35
CA ASP A 185 24.21 5.30 -0.82
C ASP A 185 25.52 5.28 -1.64
N ALA A 186 26.43 4.34 -1.41
CA ALA A 186 27.73 4.28 -2.10
C ALA A 186 27.59 4.11 -3.63
N GLU A 187 26.59 3.36 -4.07
CA GLU A 187 26.31 3.09 -5.50
C GLU A 187 25.47 4.19 -6.19
N ARG A 188 25.30 5.36 -5.56
CA ARG A 188 24.61 6.49 -6.20
C ARG A 188 25.41 7.02 -7.38
N ASP A 189 24.73 7.58 -8.37
CA ASP A 189 25.33 8.28 -9.52
C ASP A 189 25.12 9.80 -9.38
N PRO A 190 26.10 10.55 -8.79
CA PRO A 190 25.95 11.98 -8.57
C PRO A 190 25.83 12.79 -9.87
N LEU A 191 26.28 12.25 -11.00
CA LEU A 191 26.26 12.90 -12.31
C LEU A 191 24.97 12.60 -13.09
N ARG A 192 24.12 11.71 -12.59
CA ARG A 192 22.84 11.38 -13.27
C ARG A 192 22.01 12.65 -13.52
N PRO A 193 21.64 12.93 -14.77
CA PRO A 193 20.81 14.09 -15.08
C PRO A 193 19.39 13.92 -14.52
N ILE A 194 18.88 14.98 -13.87
CA ILE A 194 17.50 15.06 -13.35
C ILE A 194 16.68 16.15 -14.07
N GLY A 195 17.02 16.43 -15.31
CA GLY A 195 16.27 17.37 -16.16
C GLY A 195 14.94 16.77 -16.65
N LEU A 196 14.02 17.63 -17.09
CA LEU A 196 12.72 17.22 -17.63
C LEU A 196 12.83 16.15 -18.71
N ARG A 197 13.84 16.25 -19.61
CA ARG A 197 14.07 15.23 -20.67
C ARG A 197 14.42 13.85 -20.14
N SER A 198 15.13 13.75 -19.00
CA SER A 198 15.49 12.45 -18.40
C SER A 198 14.34 11.85 -17.61
N VAL A 199 13.50 12.69 -17.01
CA VAL A 199 12.32 12.29 -16.23
C VAL A 199 11.18 11.85 -17.15
N PHE A 200 10.92 12.60 -18.22
CA PHE A 200 9.81 12.34 -19.17
C PHE A 200 10.27 11.64 -20.46
N SER A 201 11.31 10.80 -20.41
CA SER A 201 11.76 10.05 -21.60
C SER A 201 10.67 9.06 -22.06
N PRO A 202 10.18 9.15 -23.31
CA PRO A 202 9.17 8.23 -23.84
C PRO A 202 9.60 6.77 -23.77
N LYS A 203 10.89 6.49 -23.96
CA LYS A 203 11.44 5.12 -23.85
C LYS A 203 11.32 4.58 -22.43
N THR A 204 11.65 5.39 -21.42
CA THR A 204 11.57 5.00 -20.01
C THR A 204 10.11 4.76 -19.59
N LEU A 205 9.17 5.56 -20.11
CA LEU A 205 7.75 5.42 -19.80
C LEU A 205 7.09 4.26 -20.55
N ALA A 206 7.56 3.91 -21.75
CA ALA A 206 6.98 2.84 -22.57
C ALA A 206 7.52 1.45 -22.21
N ALA A 207 8.77 1.33 -21.76
CA ALA A 207 9.41 0.04 -21.47
C ALA A 207 8.60 -0.85 -20.49
N PRO A 208 8.05 -0.33 -19.37
CA PRO A 208 7.23 -1.13 -18.47
C PRO A 208 5.98 -1.74 -19.14
N TYR A 209 5.34 -0.99 -20.02
CA TYR A 209 4.13 -1.47 -20.75
C TYR A 209 4.48 -2.46 -21.86
N ALA A 210 5.61 -2.27 -22.54
CA ALA A 210 6.09 -3.20 -23.55
C ALA A 210 6.41 -4.56 -22.91
N ALA A 211 7.00 -4.57 -21.73
CA ALA A 211 7.33 -5.78 -20.99
C ALA A 211 6.09 -6.63 -20.62
N LEU A 212 4.92 -6.01 -20.42
CA LEU A 212 3.67 -6.74 -20.13
C LEU A 212 3.15 -7.56 -21.33
N ARG A 213 3.67 -7.31 -22.54
CA ARG A 213 3.33 -8.07 -23.75
C ARG A 213 4.22 -9.29 -23.98
N LEU A 214 5.24 -9.49 -23.15
CA LEU A 214 6.19 -10.60 -23.28
C LEU A 214 5.57 -11.98 -22.97
N SER A 215 4.49 -12.00 -22.22
CA SER A 215 3.73 -13.23 -21.93
C SER A 215 2.22 -12.98 -22.00
N PRO A 216 1.44 -13.87 -22.64
CA PRO A 216 -0.02 -13.76 -22.71
C PRO A 216 -0.70 -13.75 -21.32
N ALA A 217 -0.06 -14.33 -20.30
CA ALA A 217 -0.58 -14.40 -18.94
C ALA A 217 -0.39 -13.11 -18.15
N LEU A 218 0.56 -12.23 -18.54
CA LEU A 218 0.89 -11.03 -17.77
C LEU A 218 -0.24 -10.03 -17.69
N LEU A 219 -0.94 -9.77 -18.78
CA LEU A 219 -2.05 -8.82 -18.77
C LEU A 219 -3.23 -9.31 -17.91
N PRO A 220 -3.74 -10.55 -18.07
CA PRO A 220 -4.77 -11.10 -17.17
C PRO A 220 -4.34 -11.10 -15.70
N LEU A 221 -3.09 -11.47 -15.42
CA LEU A 221 -2.54 -11.46 -14.07
C LEU A 221 -2.48 -10.04 -13.48
N THR A 222 -2.09 -9.05 -14.30
CA THR A 222 -2.04 -7.65 -13.87
C THR A 222 -3.45 -7.08 -13.66
N LEU A 223 -4.43 -7.43 -14.48
CA LEU A 223 -5.84 -7.03 -14.28
C LEU A 223 -6.39 -7.60 -12.96
N LEU A 224 -6.07 -8.84 -12.63
CA LEU A 224 -6.42 -9.42 -11.33
C LEU A 224 -5.77 -8.64 -10.19
N ALA A 225 -4.51 -8.27 -10.31
CA ALA A 225 -3.79 -7.47 -9.31
C ALA A 225 -4.37 -6.06 -9.16
N VAL A 226 -4.74 -5.39 -10.25
CA VAL A 226 -5.46 -4.09 -10.23
C VAL A 226 -6.78 -4.23 -9.46
N SER A 227 -7.54 -5.30 -9.70
CA SER A 227 -8.79 -5.59 -9.03
C SER A 227 -8.62 -5.83 -7.52
N PHE A 228 -7.58 -6.59 -7.12
CA PHE A 228 -7.19 -6.72 -5.72
C PHE A 228 -6.80 -5.38 -5.09
N ALA A 229 -6.06 -4.54 -5.83
CA ALA A 229 -5.63 -3.23 -5.35
C ALA A 229 -6.82 -2.28 -5.16
N MET A 230 -7.83 -2.33 -6.05
CA MET A 230 -9.07 -1.58 -5.89
C MET A 230 -9.79 -1.99 -4.60
N LEU A 231 -9.97 -3.29 -4.37
CA LEU A 231 -10.60 -3.80 -3.14
C LEU A 231 -9.81 -3.43 -1.90
N GLN A 232 -8.51 -3.71 -1.88
CA GLN A 232 -7.64 -3.42 -0.73
C GLN A 232 -7.56 -1.93 -0.43
N GLY A 233 -7.41 -1.08 -1.46
CA GLY A 233 -7.39 0.37 -1.31
C GLY A 233 -8.67 0.93 -0.73
N SER A 234 -9.82 0.43 -1.19
CA SER A 234 -11.13 0.80 -0.66
C SER A 234 -11.30 0.38 0.81
N LEU A 235 -10.93 -0.85 1.15
CA LEU A 235 -10.98 -1.31 2.55
C LEU A 235 -10.08 -0.45 3.45
N PHE A 236 -8.84 -0.15 3.02
CA PHE A 236 -7.92 0.64 3.82
C PHE A 236 -8.39 2.10 3.99
N ALA A 237 -9.02 2.67 2.97
CA ALA A 237 -9.56 4.03 3.04
C ALA A 237 -10.80 4.14 3.94
N PHE A 238 -11.69 3.13 3.90
CA PHE A 238 -13.02 3.30 4.45
C PHE A 238 -13.35 2.45 5.69
N THR A 239 -12.56 1.42 6.02
CA THR A 239 -12.89 0.51 7.13
C THR A 239 -13.14 1.26 8.44
N VAL A 240 -12.27 2.20 8.83
CA VAL A 240 -12.43 2.93 10.09
C VAL A 240 -13.66 3.83 10.04
N THR A 241 -13.84 4.61 8.99
CA THR A 241 -15.00 5.50 8.81
C THR A 241 -16.31 4.72 8.80
N TRP A 242 -16.35 3.63 8.04
CA TRP A 242 -17.55 2.76 7.99
C TRP A 242 -17.88 2.12 9.35
N LEU A 243 -16.90 1.65 10.09
CA LEU A 243 -17.13 1.06 11.42
C LEU A 243 -17.62 2.09 12.43
N VAL A 244 -17.11 3.32 12.37
CA VAL A 244 -17.56 4.41 13.26
C VAL A 244 -18.97 4.86 12.88
N GLU A 245 -19.19 5.23 11.63
CA GLU A 245 -20.43 5.89 11.20
C GLU A 245 -21.59 4.94 10.99
N ALA A 246 -21.32 3.76 10.40
CA ALA A 246 -22.36 2.83 10.01
C ALA A 246 -22.57 1.68 11.01
N ARG A 247 -21.62 1.42 11.90
CA ARG A 247 -21.71 0.31 12.87
C ARG A 247 -21.70 0.79 14.33
N GLY A 248 -21.45 2.09 14.58
CA GLY A 248 -21.52 2.71 15.89
C GLY A 248 -20.33 2.36 16.81
N LEU A 249 -19.21 1.89 16.24
CA LEU A 249 -18.01 1.66 17.01
C LEU A 249 -17.32 2.98 17.38
N THR A 250 -16.63 3.03 18.51
CA THR A 250 -15.74 4.15 18.84
C THR A 250 -14.53 4.15 17.90
N LEU A 251 -13.88 5.30 17.73
CA LEU A 251 -12.66 5.41 16.92
C LEU A 251 -11.58 4.41 17.35
N VAL A 252 -11.41 4.20 18.65
CA VAL A 252 -10.43 3.25 19.21
C VAL A 252 -10.78 1.81 18.82
N GLN A 253 -12.07 1.45 18.91
CA GLN A 253 -12.53 0.10 18.53
C GLN A 253 -12.38 -0.14 17.02
N ALA A 254 -12.74 0.84 16.21
CA ALA A 254 -12.58 0.78 14.75
C ALA A 254 -11.09 0.73 14.35
N GLY A 255 -10.23 1.50 15.02
CA GLY A 255 -8.77 1.45 14.86
C GLY A 255 -8.20 0.09 15.25
N GLY A 256 -8.69 -0.52 16.32
CA GLY A 256 -8.34 -1.89 16.72
C GLY A 256 -8.75 -2.94 15.68
N ALA A 257 -9.94 -2.84 15.10
CA ALA A 257 -10.39 -3.71 14.02
C ALA A 257 -9.53 -3.51 12.74
N PHE A 258 -9.17 -2.28 12.40
CA PHE A 258 -8.25 -1.99 11.31
C PHE A 258 -6.85 -2.57 11.56
N ALA A 259 -6.33 -2.47 12.79
CA ALA A 259 -5.07 -3.10 13.17
C ALA A 259 -5.13 -4.62 13.07
N ALA A 260 -6.25 -5.25 13.45
CA ALA A 260 -6.46 -6.69 13.26
C ALA A 260 -6.47 -7.09 11.78
N MET A 261 -7.12 -6.30 10.91
CA MET A 261 -7.10 -6.46 9.45
C MET A 261 -5.67 -6.45 8.91
N GLN A 262 -4.88 -5.46 9.31
CA GLN A 262 -3.50 -5.30 8.86
C GLN A 262 -2.57 -6.39 9.43
N GLY A 263 -2.72 -6.71 10.73
CA GLY A 263 -1.94 -7.76 11.38
C GLY A 263 -2.18 -9.15 10.77
N ALA A 264 -3.43 -9.47 10.47
CA ALA A 264 -3.77 -10.69 9.74
C ALA A 264 -3.11 -10.72 8.33
N GLY A 265 -3.04 -9.58 7.66
CA GLY A 265 -2.33 -9.42 6.39
C GLY A 265 -0.82 -9.70 6.48
N VAL A 266 -0.15 -9.39 7.61
CA VAL A 266 1.26 -9.78 7.87
C VAL A 266 1.40 -11.29 7.86
N VAL A 267 0.57 -11.98 8.67
CA VAL A 267 0.60 -13.45 8.81
C VAL A 267 0.27 -14.10 7.47
N ALA A 268 -0.75 -13.59 6.77
CA ALA A 268 -1.20 -14.13 5.51
C ALA A 268 -0.14 -14.05 4.40
N ARG A 269 0.65 -12.98 4.35
CA ARG A 269 1.76 -12.85 3.37
C ARG A 269 2.77 -13.99 3.48
N ILE A 270 3.05 -14.42 4.70
CA ILE A 270 3.98 -15.54 4.95
C ILE A 270 3.31 -16.86 4.59
N LEU A 271 2.10 -17.10 5.10
CA LEU A 271 1.41 -18.38 4.93
C LEU A 271 0.97 -18.62 3.48
N LEU A 272 0.37 -17.62 2.82
CA LEU A 272 -0.09 -17.77 1.44
C LEU A 272 1.07 -17.76 0.44
N GLY A 273 2.16 -17.04 0.73
CA GLY A 273 3.40 -17.14 -0.04
C GLY A 273 3.99 -18.55 0.04
N TRP A 274 4.12 -19.11 1.25
CA TRP A 274 4.56 -20.49 1.45
C TRP A 274 3.64 -21.50 0.74
N LEU A 275 2.32 -21.31 0.80
CA LEU A 275 1.36 -22.17 0.12
C LEU A 275 1.53 -22.09 -1.40
N ALA A 276 1.78 -20.90 -1.95
CA ALA A 276 2.02 -20.72 -3.38
C ALA A 276 3.28 -21.47 -3.84
N ASP A 277 4.37 -21.39 -3.07
CA ASP A 277 5.60 -22.12 -3.34
C ASP A 277 5.38 -23.64 -3.26
N ARG A 278 4.65 -24.10 -2.24
CA ARG A 278 4.38 -25.54 -2.05
C ARG A 278 3.48 -26.15 -3.12
N THR A 279 2.49 -25.40 -3.61
CA THR A 279 1.59 -25.87 -4.67
C THR A 279 2.22 -25.78 -6.06
N GLY A 280 3.23 -24.93 -6.24
CA GLY A 280 3.84 -24.66 -7.55
C GLY A 280 2.88 -24.00 -8.56
N ARG A 281 1.71 -23.51 -8.10
CA ARG A 281 0.63 -22.94 -8.94
C ARG A 281 0.21 -21.55 -8.46
N PRO A 282 1.10 -20.55 -8.46
CA PRO A 282 0.82 -19.22 -7.91
C PRO A 282 -0.37 -18.52 -8.58
N SER A 283 -0.57 -18.66 -9.89
CA SER A 283 -1.74 -18.11 -10.59
C SER A 283 -3.05 -18.70 -10.09
N VAL A 284 -3.11 -20.04 -9.83
CA VAL A 284 -4.30 -20.70 -9.27
C VAL A 284 -4.56 -20.21 -7.85
N ASN A 285 -3.51 -20.09 -7.03
CA ASN A 285 -3.63 -19.58 -5.67
C ASN A 285 -4.20 -18.16 -5.64
N LEU A 286 -3.77 -17.28 -6.56
CA LEU A 286 -4.33 -15.93 -6.68
C LEU A 286 -5.80 -15.94 -7.11
N LEU A 287 -6.20 -16.81 -8.03
CA LEU A 287 -7.61 -16.96 -8.43
C LEU A 287 -8.48 -17.41 -7.25
N VAL A 288 -8.05 -18.45 -6.53
CA VAL A 288 -8.77 -18.92 -5.32
C VAL A 288 -8.83 -17.82 -4.28
N GLN A 289 -7.71 -17.15 -4.02
CA GLN A 289 -7.64 -16.03 -3.09
C GLN A 289 -8.59 -14.89 -3.49
N GLY A 290 -8.74 -14.59 -4.79
CA GLY A 290 -9.68 -13.58 -5.29
C GLY A 290 -11.14 -13.91 -4.96
N GLY A 291 -11.56 -15.13 -5.19
CA GLY A 291 -12.89 -15.59 -4.83
C GLY A 291 -13.14 -15.57 -3.32
N VAL A 292 -12.18 -16.08 -2.54
CA VAL A 292 -12.28 -16.08 -1.06
C VAL A 292 -12.26 -14.66 -0.50
N ALA A 293 -11.46 -13.75 -1.08
CA ALA A 293 -11.41 -12.35 -0.65
C ALA A 293 -12.75 -11.63 -0.91
N ALA A 294 -13.36 -11.85 -2.08
CA ALA A 294 -14.68 -11.31 -2.38
C ALA A 294 -15.74 -11.80 -1.36
N ALA A 295 -15.77 -13.10 -1.07
CA ALA A 295 -16.67 -13.68 -0.09
C ALA A 295 -16.42 -13.13 1.34
N ALA A 296 -15.17 -13.05 1.75
CA ALA A 296 -14.77 -12.51 3.07
C ALA A 296 -15.20 -11.05 3.24
N VAL A 297 -15.07 -10.23 2.19
CA VAL A 297 -15.50 -8.83 2.23
C VAL A 297 -17.02 -8.71 2.28
N LEU A 298 -17.78 -9.56 1.56
CA LEU A 298 -19.25 -9.62 1.68
C LEU A 298 -19.70 -10.01 3.10
N ILE A 299 -19.02 -10.98 3.71
CA ILE A 299 -19.28 -11.36 5.11
C ILE A 299 -18.94 -10.20 6.05
N PHE A 300 -17.81 -9.52 5.86
CA PHE A 300 -17.47 -8.33 6.64
C PHE A 300 -18.50 -7.20 6.47
N ALA A 301 -18.98 -6.97 5.25
CA ALA A 301 -20.01 -5.98 4.96
C ALA A 301 -21.35 -6.28 5.64
N SER A 302 -21.65 -7.56 5.92
CA SER A 302 -22.88 -7.99 6.61
C SER A 302 -22.83 -7.82 8.14
N LEU A 303 -21.73 -7.25 8.69
CA LEU A 303 -21.59 -6.95 10.11
C LEU A 303 -22.81 -6.14 10.60
N PRO A 304 -23.56 -6.59 11.62
CA PRO A 304 -24.75 -5.85 12.10
C PRO A 304 -24.38 -4.54 12.80
N VAL A 305 -25.33 -3.61 12.84
CA VAL A 305 -25.22 -2.40 13.65
C VAL A 305 -25.19 -2.81 15.14
N GLY A 306 -24.31 -2.20 15.93
CA GLY A 306 -24.13 -2.58 17.33
C GLY A 306 -23.38 -3.89 17.57
N ALA A 307 -22.74 -4.44 16.54
CA ALA A 307 -21.88 -5.61 16.70
C ALA A 307 -20.78 -5.39 17.72
N SER A 308 -20.39 -6.44 18.42
CA SER A 308 -19.28 -6.34 19.37
C SER A 308 -17.96 -5.96 18.69
N PRO A 309 -17.09 -5.17 19.33
CA PRO A 309 -15.78 -4.83 18.78
C PRO A 309 -14.93 -6.07 18.44
N ALA A 310 -15.09 -7.15 19.20
CA ALA A 310 -14.40 -8.42 18.95
C ALA A 310 -14.86 -9.08 17.63
N LEU A 311 -16.16 -9.08 17.34
CA LEU A 311 -16.68 -9.59 16.08
C LEU A 311 -16.21 -8.74 14.89
N ALA A 312 -16.25 -7.41 15.04
CA ALA A 312 -15.75 -6.49 14.02
C ALA A 312 -14.27 -6.73 13.73
N ALA A 313 -13.43 -6.88 14.76
CA ALA A 313 -12.01 -7.17 14.62
C ALA A 313 -11.76 -8.56 13.98
N ALA A 314 -12.52 -9.58 14.36
CA ALA A 314 -12.39 -10.92 13.78
C ALA A 314 -12.74 -10.94 12.29
N LEU A 315 -13.85 -10.32 11.88
CA LEU A 315 -14.24 -10.27 10.46
C LEU A 315 -13.29 -9.37 9.66
N ALA A 316 -12.82 -8.25 10.23
CA ALA A 316 -11.80 -7.40 9.64
C ALA A 316 -10.48 -8.18 9.43
N ALA A 317 -10.07 -9.00 10.41
CA ALA A 317 -8.88 -9.84 10.29
C ALA A 317 -9.03 -10.88 9.18
N VAL A 318 -10.19 -11.55 9.06
CA VAL A 318 -10.45 -12.49 7.96
C VAL A 318 -10.40 -11.80 6.59
N ALA A 319 -11.04 -10.64 6.46
CA ALA A 319 -10.99 -9.85 5.23
C ALA A 319 -9.55 -9.42 4.90
N GLY A 320 -8.80 -8.92 5.89
CA GLY A 320 -7.40 -8.52 5.71
C GLY A 320 -6.46 -9.65 5.36
N PHE A 321 -6.68 -10.85 5.93
CA PHE A 321 -5.89 -12.05 5.64
C PHE A 321 -5.87 -12.35 4.14
N VAL A 322 -7.01 -12.31 3.48
CA VAL A 322 -7.13 -12.64 2.04
C VAL A 322 -7.01 -11.44 1.11
N ALA A 323 -7.44 -10.24 1.54
CA ALA A 323 -7.43 -9.05 0.69
C ALA A 323 -6.09 -8.32 0.64
N ALA A 324 -5.22 -8.47 1.67
CA ALA A 324 -3.98 -7.68 1.78
C ALA A 324 -2.68 -8.46 1.52
N SER A 325 -2.75 -9.74 1.12
CA SER A 325 -1.59 -10.64 1.08
C SER A 325 -1.17 -11.12 -0.32
N TRP A 326 -1.85 -10.70 -1.36
CA TRP A 326 -1.67 -11.16 -2.75
C TRP A 326 -0.38 -10.63 -3.42
N ASN A 327 0.13 -9.46 -3.01
CA ASN A 327 1.21 -8.74 -3.69
C ASN A 327 2.49 -9.56 -3.89
N GLY A 328 2.90 -10.34 -2.87
CA GLY A 328 4.12 -11.15 -2.94
C GLY A 328 4.02 -12.26 -3.98
N ILE A 329 2.90 -13.00 -3.97
CA ILE A 329 2.62 -14.08 -4.93
C ILE A 329 2.54 -13.51 -6.35
N TYR A 330 1.87 -12.37 -6.50
CA TYR A 330 1.74 -11.68 -7.78
C TYR A 330 3.10 -11.29 -8.37
N LEU A 331 3.95 -10.60 -7.61
CA LEU A 331 5.25 -10.13 -8.11
C LEU A 331 6.19 -11.30 -8.42
N ALA A 332 6.15 -12.38 -7.63
CA ALA A 332 6.91 -13.59 -7.90
C ALA A 332 6.46 -14.24 -9.23
N GLU A 333 5.16 -14.28 -9.48
CA GLU A 333 4.60 -14.84 -10.72
C GLU A 333 4.91 -13.96 -11.94
N VAL A 334 4.86 -12.63 -11.81
CA VAL A 334 5.31 -11.71 -12.87
C VAL A 334 6.77 -11.99 -13.24
N ALA A 335 7.64 -12.13 -12.23
CA ALA A 335 9.05 -12.41 -12.45
C ALA A 335 9.30 -13.78 -13.10
N ARG A 336 8.45 -14.78 -12.83
CA ARG A 336 8.53 -16.14 -13.42
C ARG A 336 8.11 -16.16 -14.89
N LEU A 337 7.20 -15.28 -15.29
CA LEU A 337 6.58 -15.28 -16.62
C LEU A 337 7.39 -14.55 -17.69
N VAL A 338 8.52 -13.92 -17.33
CA VAL A 338 9.35 -13.16 -18.26
C VAL A 338 10.82 -13.60 -18.23
N PRO A 339 11.59 -13.39 -19.31
CA PRO A 339 13.03 -13.57 -19.31
C PRO A 339 13.71 -12.70 -18.25
N ARG A 340 14.85 -13.17 -17.72
CA ARG A 340 15.57 -12.51 -16.60
C ARG A 340 15.91 -11.04 -16.86
N GLU A 341 16.27 -10.71 -18.10
CA GLU A 341 16.60 -9.34 -18.54
C GLU A 341 15.41 -8.39 -18.50
N HIS A 342 14.18 -8.89 -18.56
CA HIS A 342 12.94 -8.10 -18.58
C HIS A 342 12.20 -8.08 -17.24
N VAL A 343 12.68 -8.78 -16.21
CA VAL A 343 12.01 -8.87 -14.89
C VAL A 343 11.83 -7.48 -14.27
N SER A 344 12.84 -6.62 -14.35
CA SER A 344 12.76 -5.26 -13.78
C SER A 344 11.67 -4.43 -14.46
N ASP A 345 11.59 -4.46 -15.77
CA ASP A 345 10.61 -3.68 -16.54
C ASP A 345 9.19 -4.21 -16.34
N ALA A 346 9.03 -5.54 -16.39
CA ALA A 346 7.73 -6.18 -16.17
C ALA A 346 7.19 -5.93 -14.75
N THR A 347 8.03 -6.07 -13.73
CA THR A 347 7.65 -5.77 -12.34
C THR A 347 7.33 -4.29 -12.13
N SER A 348 8.08 -3.38 -12.75
CA SER A 348 7.83 -1.94 -12.65
C SER A 348 6.51 -1.56 -13.32
N GLY A 349 6.28 -2.05 -14.54
CA GLY A 349 5.05 -1.77 -15.30
C GLY A 349 3.81 -2.35 -14.62
N SER A 350 3.90 -3.60 -14.18
CA SER A 350 2.80 -4.25 -13.46
C SER A 350 2.51 -3.57 -12.11
N THR A 351 3.54 -3.13 -11.38
CA THR A 351 3.38 -2.38 -10.14
C THR A 351 2.72 -1.03 -10.39
N LEU A 352 3.14 -0.30 -11.41
CA LEU A 352 2.55 1.00 -11.76
C LEU A 352 1.05 0.87 -12.07
N LEU A 353 0.66 -0.12 -12.90
CA LEU A 353 -0.75 -0.41 -13.19
C LEU A 353 -1.53 -0.82 -11.93
N THR A 354 -0.94 -1.64 -11.08
CA THR A 354 -1.54 -2.03 -9.80
C THR A 354 -1.83 -0.81 -8.91
N PHE A 355 -0.93 0.16 -8.87
CA PHE A 355 -1.17 1.39 -8.11
C PHE A 355 -2.30 2.25 -8.68
N LEU A 356 -2.59 2.16 -9.99
CA LEU A 356 -3.83 2.77 -10.54
C LEU A 356 -5.08 2.13 -9.93
N GLY A 357 -5.04 0.86 -9.54
CA GLY A 357 -6.12 0.22 -8.77
C GLY A 357 -6.30 0.86 -7.39
N TYR A 358 -5.22 1.19 -6.68
CA TYR A 358 -5.29 1.94 -5.42
C TYR A 358 -5.79 3.37 -5.60
N VAL A 359 -5.66 3.97 -6.78
CA VAL A 359 -6.27 5.27 -7.12
C VAL A 359 -7.76 5.09 -7.40
N ALA A 360 -8.11 4.17 -8.29
CA ALA A 360 -9.47 4.00 -8.78
C ALA A 360 -10.42 3.43 -7.70
N GLY A 361 -9.96 2.47 -6.91
CA GLY A 361 -10.79 1.79 -5.91
C GLY A 361 -11.43 2.75 -4.92
N PRO A 362 -10.67 3.50 -4.12
CA PRO A 362 -11.22 4.45 -3.16
C PRO A 362 -12.05 5.57 -3.81
N ALA A 363 -11.67 6.05 -5.00
CA ALA A 363 -12.41 7.08 -5.72
C ALA A 363 -13.78 6.58 -6.18
N ILE A 364 -13.83 5.37 -6.77
CA ILE A 364 -15.11 4.76 -7.19
C ILE A 364 -15.97 4.42 -5.97
N PHE A 365 -15.35 3.91 -4.90
CA PHE A 365 -16.07 3.64 -3.65
C PHE A 365 -16.69 4.93 -3.08
N ALA A 366 -15.94 6.04 -3.04
CA ALA A 366 -16.44 7.35 -2.63
C ALA A 366 -17.65 7.80 -3.47
N LEU A 367 -17.53 7.69 -4.80
CA LEU A 367 -18.62 8.02 -5.71
C LEU A 367 -19.87 7.17 -5.44
N LEU A 368 -19.70 5.87 -5.19
CA LEU A 368 -20.82 4.98 -4.88
C LEU A 368 -21.45 5.31 -3.52
N VAL A 369 -20.67 5.70 -2.49
CA VAL A 369 -21.23 6.20 -1.22
C VAL A 369 -22.08 7.43 -1.47
N ALA A 370 -21.54 8.42 -2.18
CA ALA A 370 -22.24 9.70 -2.48
C ALA A 370 -23.53 9.49 -3.28
N THR A 371 -23.53 8.59 -4.26
CA THR A 371 -24.68 8.37 -5.16
C THR A 371 -25.74 7.43 -4.58
N SER A 372 -25.35 6.43 -3.78
CA SER A 372 -26.28 5.47 -3.17
C SER A 372 -26.81 5.91 -1.80
N GLY A 373 -26.21 6.95 -1.20
CA GLY A 373 -26.57 7.44 0.12
C GLY A 373 -26.26 6.45 1.26
N GLY A 374 -25.38 5.47 1.03
CA GLY A 374 -25.08 4.45 2.03
C GLY A 374 -23.86 3.58 1.73
N TRP A 375 -23.51 2.74 2.68
CA TRP A 375 -22.30 1.91 2.66
C TRP A 375 -22.48 0.52 2.01
N GLY A 376 -23.73 0.05 1.86
CA GLY A 376 -24.02 -1.30 1.37
C GLY A 376 -23.61 -1.51 -0.08
N VAL A 377 -24.04 -0.59 -0.95
CA VAL A 377 -23.74 -0.65 -2.40
C VAL A 377 -22.25 -0.65 -2.68
N PRO A 378 -21.44 0.29 -2.16
CA PRO A 378 -20.00 0.30 -2.42
C PRO A 378 -19.27 -0.93 -1.86
N MET A 379 -19.65 -1.44 -0.70
CA MET A 379 -19.05 -2.67 -0.12
C MET A 379 -19.32 -3.89 -1.00
N VAL A 380 -20.56 -4.05 -1.49
CA VAL A 380 -20.90 -5.13 -2.42
C VAL A 380 -20.19 -4.94 -3.76
N ALA A 381 -20.18 -3.73 -4.30
CA ALA A 381 -19.58 -3.44 -5.60
C ALA A 381 -18.08 -3.78 -5.63
N VAL A 382 -17.33 -3.42 -4.57
CA VAL A 382 -15.89 -3.69 -4.51
C VAL A 382 -15.58 -5.19 -4.34
N ALA A 383 -16.46 -5.97 -3.73
CA ALA A 383 -16.32 -7.42 -3.64
C ALA A 383 -16.71 -8.10 -4.96
N VAL A 384 -17.83 -7.69 -5.55
CA VAL A 384 -18.34 -8.25 -6.81
C VAL A 384 -17.38 -7.97 -7.97
N GLN A 385 -16.80 -6.76 -8.07
CA GLN A 385 -15.81 -6.46 -9.12
C GLN A 385 -14.61 -7.42 -9.06
N LEU A 386 -14.10 -7.75 -7.86
CA LEU A 386 -13.00 -8.71 -7.72
C LEU A 386 -13.44 -10.11 -8.15
N ALA A 387 -14.63 -10.56 -7.74
CA ALA A 387 -15.18 -11.88 -8.13
C ALA A 387 -15.35 -11.98 -9.66
N VAL A 388 -15.91 -10.94 -10.29
CA VAL A 388 -16.11 -10.88 -11.74
C VAL A 388 -14.77 -10.90 -12.48
N VAL A 389 -13.83 -10.04 -12.10
CA VAL A 389 -12.50 -10.03 -12.74
C VAL A 389 -11.78 -11.36 -12.55
N THR A 390 -11.84 -11.95 -11.35
CA THR A 390 -11.26 -13.28 -11.07
C THR A 390 -11.84 -14.34 -12.02
N ALA A 391 -13.16 -14.35 -12.23
CA ALA A 391 -13.83 -15.29 -13.13
C ALA A 391 -13.44 -15.05 -14.60
N LEU A 392 -13.38 -13.79 -15.03
CA LEU A 392 -13.03 -13.42 -16.41
C LEU A 392 -11.59 -13.77 -16.79
N VAL A 393 -10.63 -13.61 -15.87
CA VAL A 393 -9.21 -13.89 -16.16
C VAL A 393 -8.83 -15.35 -15.92
N ALA A 394 -9.65 -16.13 -15.20
CA ALA A 394 -9.37 -17.52 -14.85
C ALA A 394 -9.03 -18.40 -16.08
N PRO A 395 -9.79 -18.38 -17.20
CA PRO A 395 -9.49 -19.23 -18.34
C PRO A 395 -8.11 -18.95 -18.96
N ALA A 396 -7.68 -17.68 -18.99
CA ALA A 396 -6.38 -17.28 -19.52
C ALA A 396 -5.24 -17.73 -18.61
N LEU A 397 -5.38 -17.55 -17.30
CA LEU A 397 -4.35 -17.91 -16.31
C LEU A 397 -4.22 -19.43 -16.13
N LEU A 398 -5.31 -20.19 -16.23
CA LEU A 398 -5.30 -21.66 -16.14
C LEU A 398 -4.68 -22.33 -17.37
N ARG A 399 -4.78 -21.71 -18.56
CA ARG A 399 -4.11 -22.21 -19.79
C ARG A 399 -2.60 -21.94 -19.73
N GLY A 400 -2.17 -20.80 -19.20
CA GLY A 400 -0.76 -20.43 -19.07
C GLY A 400 -0.01 -21.16 -17.97
N SER A 401 -0.70 -21.90 -17.09
CA SER A 401 -0.13 -22.70 -16.00
C SER A 401 0.08 -24.20 -16.36
N ARG A 402 -0.29 -24.61 -17.56
CA ARG A 402 0.03 -25.93 -18.15
C ARG A 402 1.28 -25.85 -18.98
#